data_120ec1cf6f7a98dff6464e8548341e2e
#
_entry.id   120ec1cf6f7a98dff6464e8548341e2e
#
_cell.length_a   1.000
_cell.length_b   1.000
_cell.length_c   1.000
_cell.angle_alpha   90.00
_cell.angle_beta   90.00
_cell.angle_gamma   90.00
#
_symmetry.space_group_name_H-M   'P 1'
#
loop_
_entity.id
_entity.type
_entity.pdbx_description
1 polymer ?
#
loop_
_entity_poly.entity_id
_entity_poly.type
_entity_poly.pdbx_seq_one_letter_code
_entity_poly.pdbx_strand_id
1 'polypeptide(L)'
;MSDIRITLHTTAGDIDATLYASKVPLTCANFLNLARRGYYDGVAFHRVIEGFMLQGGDPTETGRGGPGYKFADEFHPDLRHRGPGVFSMANAGPGTNGSQFFITTTATPCLDNRHSVFGQVTNGLEVVEKVTGKNNTGERGCKYNGVGDKITSITIHDDLTLLMEAQKDHVEHWNSILKP
;
A
#
# COMPACT_ATOMS: atom_id res chain seq x y z
N MET A 1 12.89 -16.09 6.38
CA MET A 1 12.05 -14.94 6.73
C MET A 1 10.61 -15.23 6.34
N SER A 2 9.70 -15.07 7.28
CA SER A 2 8.28 -15.34 7.06
C SER A 2 7.56 -14.12 6.50
N ASP A 3 6.45 -14.36 5.80
CA ASP A 3 5.56 -13.29 5.37
C ASP A 3 4.83 -12.70 6.59
N ILE A 4 4.35 -11.48 6.44
CA ILE A 4 3.77 -10.70 7.54
C ILE A 4 2.28 -10.49 7.30
N ARG A 5 1.47 -10.87 8.28
CA ARG A 5 0.02 -10.63 8.25
C ARG A 5 -0.32 -9.28 8.87
N ILE A 6 -1.23 -8.59 8.24
CA ILE A 6 -1.72 -7.28 8.72
C ILE A 6 -3.24 -7.21 8.63
N THR A 7 -3.81 -6.27 9.37
CA THR A 7 -5.19 -5.82 9.20
C THR A 7 -5.21 -4.32 9.00
N LEU A 8 -5.75 -3.86 7.87
CA LEU A 8 -6.09 -2.45 7.68
C LEU A 8 -7.47 -2.22 8.30
N HIS A 9 -7.52 -1.40 9.33
CA HIS A 9 -8.79 -0.94 9.88
C HIS A 9 -9.20 0.31 9.11
N THR A 10 -10.33 0.25 8.42
CA THR A 10 -10.81 1.37 7.61
C THR A 10 -12.21 1.78 8.02
N THR A 11 -12.63 2.97 7.61
CA THR A 11 -14.00 3.43 7.85
C THR A 11 -15.05 2.62 7.08
N ALA A 12 -14.62 1.84 6.07
CA ALA A 12 -15.49 0.91 5.32
C ALA A 12 -15.51 -0.50 5.92
N GLY A 13 -14.60 -0.81 6.85
CA GLY A 13 -14.44 -2.12 7.48
C GLY A 13 -12.99 -2.57 7.51
N ASP A 14 -12.76 -3.79 7.99
CA ASP A 14 -11.42 -4.36 8.11
C ASP A 14 -11.02 -5.14 6.85
N ILE A 15 -9.75 -5.00 6.49
CA ILE A 15 -9.14 -5.71 5.36
C ILE A 15 -7.92 -6.45 5.90
N ASP A 16 -7.96 -7.77 5.87
CA ASP A 16 -6.83 -8.61 6.25
C ASP A 16 -5.99 -8.93 5.03
N ALA A 17 -4.68 -8.91 5.19
CA ALA A 17 -3.76 -9.17 4.09
C ALA A 17 -2.48 -9.85 4.59
N THR A 18 -1.80 -10.51 3.67
CA THR A 18 -0.45 -11.03 3.87
C THR A 18 0.51 -10.24 2.99
N LEU A 19 1.58 -9.73 3.59
CA LEU A 19 2.66 -9.04 2.88
C LEU A 19 3.82 -10.02 2.66
N TYR A 20 4.34 -10.05 1.45
CA TYR A 20 5.32 -11.04 0.99
C TYR A 20 6.76 -10.66 1.34
N ALA A 21 7.06 -10.52 2.63
CA ALA A 21 8.39 -10.15 3.11
C ALA A 21 9.49 -11.15 2.68
N SER A 22 9.13 -12.42 2.48
CA SER A 22 10.07 -13.45 2.02
C SER A 22 10.54 -13.23 0.58
N LYS A 23 9.77 -12.53 -0.24
CA LYS A 23 10.05 -12.32 -1.67
C LYS A 23 10.44 -10.89 -2.00
N VAL A 24 9.81 -9.91 -1.35
CA VAL A 24 10.04 -8.48 -1.58
C VAL A 24 10.28 -7.75 -0.25
N PRO A 25 11.39 -8.05 0.42
CA PRO A 25 11.64 -7.54 1.77
C PRO A 25 11.80 -6.03 1.86
N LEU A 26 12.41 -5.39 0.86
CA LEU A 26 12.58 -3.93 0.87
C LEU A 26 11.24 -3.21 0.86
N THR A 27 10.35 -3.60 -0.04
CA THR A 27 9.02 -2.99 -0.18
C THR A 27 8.17 -3.23 1.06
N CYS A 28 8.19 -4.45 1.59
CA CYS A 28 7.46 -4.79 2.82
C CYS A 28 8.02 -4.04 4.03
N ALA A 29 9.34 -3.93 4.14
CA ALA A 29 9.96 -3.19 5.24
C ALA A 29 9.54 -1.72 5.23
N ASN A 30 9.49 -1.10 4.06
CA ASN A 30 9.02 0.27 3.93
C ASN A 30 7.58 0.43 4.40
N PHE A 31 6.67 -0.36 3.87
CA PHE A 31 5.26 -0.28 4.26
C PHE A 31 5.07 -0.51 5.77
N LEU A 32 5.70 -1.54 6.30
CA LEU A 32 5.57 -1.91 7.72
C LEU A 32 6.22 -0.89 8.65
N ASN A 33 7.35 -0.30 8.25
CA ASN A 33 7.99 0.76 9.00
C ASN A 33 7.09 2.00 9.08
N LEU A 34 6.49 2.39 7.98
CA LEU A 34 5.53 3.49 7.94
C LEU A 34 4.29 3.17 8.78
N ALA A 35 3.75 1.95 8.64
CA ALA A 35 2.56 1.52 9.36
C ALA A 35 2.78 1.56 10.88
N ARG A 36 3.89 1.02 11.38
CA ARG A 36 4.17 1.00 12.82
C ARG A 36 4.41 2.39 13.41
N ARG A 37 4.78 3.35 12.57
CA ARG A 37 4.98 4.75 12.97
C ARG A 37 3.68 5.55 12.93
N GLY A 38 2.55 4.94 12.57
CA GLY A 38 1.27 5.64 12.44
C GLY A 38 1.16 6.54 11.22
N TYR A 39 2.06 6.40 10.25
CA TYR A 39 2.11 7.27 9.07
C TYR A 39 0.82 7.22 8.25
N TYR A 40 0.17 6.07 8.17
CA TYR A 40 -1.06 5.89 7.41
C TYR A 40 -2.33 6.18 8.21
N ASP A 41 -2.22 6.40 9.52
CA ASP A 41 -3.40 6.59 10.37
C ASP A 41 -4.15 7.87 10.00
N GLY A 42 -5.45 7.75 9.77
CA GLY A 42 -6.32 8.86 9.40
C GLY A 42 -6.22 9.31 7.95
N VAL A 43 -5.47 8.61 7.11
CA VAL A 43 -5.24 9.00 5.71
C VAL A 43 -6.30 8.39 4.81
N ALA A 44 -6.98 9.22 4.01
CA ALA A 44 -8.01 8.78 3.07
C ALA A 44 -7.42 8.13 1.83
N PHE A 45 -8.18 7.21 1.25
CA PHE A 45 -7.93 6.75 -0.12
C PHE A 45 -8.31 7.90 -1.05
N HIS A 46 -7.31 8.53 -1.63
CA HIS A 46 -7.54 9.75 -2.42
C HIS A 46 -8.04 9.48 -3.84
N ARG A 47 -7.81 8.26 -4.37
CA ARG A 47 -8.18 7.90 -5.73
C ARG A 47 -8.75 6.48 -5.76
N VAL A 48 -10.02 6.34 -6.11
CA VAL A 48 -10.68 5.05 -6.26
C VAL A 48 -11.34 4.99 -7.62
N ILE A 49 -10.97 3.99 -8.40
CA ILE A 49 -11.54 3.77 -9.74
C ILE A 49 -12.27 2.43 -9.70
N GLU A 50 -13.59 2.47 -9.86
CA GLU A 50 -14.42 1.27 -9.86
C GLU A 50 -14.01 0.31 -10.98
N GLY A 51 -13.89 -0.98 -10.64
CA GLY A 51 -13.44 -2.00 -11.58
C GLY A 51 -11.95 -1.94 -11.90
N PHE A 52 -11.15 -1.22 -11.09
CA PHE A 52 -9.71 -1.13 -11.26
C PHE A 52 -8.98 -1.26 -9.92
N MET A 53 -8.96 -0.21 -9.11
CA MET A 53 -8.20 -0.23 -7.85
C MET A 53 -8.63 0.89 -6.90
N LEU A 54 -8.14 0.82 -5.67
CA LEU A 54 -8.18 1.93 -4.71
C LEU A 54 -6.75 2.30 -4.30
N GLN A 55 -6.46 3.58 -4.31
CA GLN A 55 -5.12 4.10 -4.06
C GLN A 55 -5.11 5.04 -2.84
N GLY A 56 -4.13 4.86 -1.98
CA GLY A 56 -3.96 5.68 -0.80
C GLY A 56 -2.50 5.77 -0.40
N GLY A 57 -2.26 6.15 0.87
CA GLY A 57 -0.92 6.21 1.43
C GLY A 57 -0.22 7.55 1.28
N ASP A 58 -0.90 8.55 0.76
CA ASP A 58 -0.40 9.92 0.68
C ASP A 58 -1.02 10.77 1.80
N PRO A 59 -0.24 11.20 2.81
CA PRO A 59 -0.79 12.00 3.91
C PRO A 59 -1.41 13.33 3.47
N THR A 60 -1.01 13.86 2.32
CA THR A 60 -1.61 15.08 1.76
C THR A 60 -2.90 14.79 1.03
N GLU A 61 -3.19 13.53 0.72
CA GLU A 61 -4.42 13.10 0.04
C GLU A 61 -4.62 13.74 -1.34
N THR A 62 -3.52 14.12 -1.99
CA THR A 62 -3.52 14.76 -3.32
C THR A 62 -3.00 13.86 -4.44
N GLY A 63 -2.32 12.77 -4.08
CA GLY A 63 -1.60 11.91 -5.03
C GLY A 63 -0.17 12.38 -5.30
N ARG A 64 0.25 13.50 -4.72
CA ARG A 64 1.58 14.11 -4.93
C ARG A 64 2.49 14.01 -3.73
N GLY A 65 1.97 13.66 -2.57
CA GLY A 65 2.73 13.56 -1.34
C GLY A 65 3.42 12.22 -1.17
N GLY A 66 4.32 12.18 -0.20
CA GLY A 66 5.07 10.97 0.13
C GLY A 66 5.96 11.19 1.34
N PRO A 67 6.83 10.22 1.65
CA PRO A 67 7.59 10.24 2.89
C PRO A 67 8.88 11.07 2.82
N GLY A 68 9.18 11.66 1.68
CA GLY A 68 10.42 12.44 1.49
C GLY A 68 11.60 11.64 0.97
N TYR A 69 11.39 10.38 0.63
CA TYR A 69 12.39 9.51 0.01
C TYR A 69 11.76 8.67 -1.08
N LYS A 70 12.61 8.05 -1.90
CA LYS A 70 12.22 7.08 -2.93
C LYS A 70 13.09 5.84 -2.80
N PHE A 71 12.55 4.69 -3.21
CA PHE A 71 13.33 3.45 -3.22
C PHE A 71 13.05 2.63 -4.48
N ALA A 72 13.95 1.67 -4.74
CA ALA A 72 13.95 0.88 -5.96
C ALA A 72 12.76 -0.07 -6.06
N ASP A 73 12.41 -0.41 -7.29
CA ASP A 73 11.41 -1.45 -7.55
C ASP A 73 11.93 -2.83 -7.12
N GLU A 74 11.02 -3.67 -6.66
CA GLU A 74 11.26 -5.08 -6.40
C GLU A 74 10.22 -5.90 -7.15
N PHE A 75 10.57 -6.38 -8.34
CA PHE A 75 9.69 -7.25 -9.10
C PHE A 75 10.08 -8.71 -8.84
N HIS A 76 9.08 -9.54 -8.57
CA HIS A 76 9.29 -10.97 -8.39
C HIS A 76 8.40 -11.72 -9.39
N PRO A 77 8.94 -12.72 -10.10
CA PRO A 77 8.17 -13.40 -11.16
C PRO A 77 6.91 -14.11 -10.67
N ASP A 78 6.86 -14.48 -9.39
CA ASP A 78 5.68 -15.11 -8.79
C ASP A 78 4.64 -14.11 -8.32
N LEU A 79 4.96 -12.81 -8.30
CA LEU A 79 4.07 -11.76 -7.78
C LEU A 79 3.56 -10.89 -8.92
N ARG A 80 2.32 -11.16 -9.30
CA ARG A 80 1.66 -10.51 -10.44
C ARG A 80 0.33 -9.91 -10.03
N HIS A 81 -0.19 -8.99 -10.85
CA HIS A 81 -1.51 -8.39 -10.65
C HIS A 81 -2.58 -9.32 -11.23
N ARG A 82 -2.79 -10.48 -10.60
CA ARG A 82 -3.59 -11.59 -11.13
C ARG A 82 -5.09 -11.46 -10.96
N GLY A 83 -5.54 -10.66 -10.01
CA GLY A 83 -6.95 -10.56 -9.69
C GLY A 83 -7.20 -9.52 -8.62
N PRO A 84 -8.38 -9.55 -7.97
CA PRO A 84 -8.70 -8.59 -6.92
C PRO A 84 -7.87 -8.82 -5.66
N GLY A 85 -7.63 -7.73 -4.91
CA GLY A 85 -6.98 -7.78 -3.60
C GLY A 85 -5.46 -7.75 -3.62
N VAL A 86 -4.84 -7.44 -4.74
CA VAL A 86 -3.38 -7.33 -4.83
C VAL A 86 -2.92 -5.99 -4.26
N PHE A 87 -1.98 -6.03 -3.31
CA PHE A 87 -1.29 -4.85 -2.79
C PHE A 87 -0.07 -4.56 -3.67
N SER A 88 0.01 -3.36 -4.21
CA SER A 88 1.08 -2.97 -5.13
C SER A 88 1.46 -1.51 -4.90
N MET A 89 2.71 -1.13 -5.22
CA MET A 89 3.19 0.23 -5.00
C MET A 89 2.79 1.14 -6.16
N ALA A 90 2.19 2.28 -5.82
CA ALA A 90 2.04 3.38 -6.77
C ALA A 90 3.40 4.03 -6.99
N ASN A 91 3.66 4.53 -8.20
CA ASN A 91 4.90 5.22 -8.52
C ASN A 91 4.70 6.22 -9.67
N ALA A 92 5.72 7.02 -9.91
CA ALA A 92 5.77 7.99 -11.01
C ALA A 92 6.84 7.59 -12.04
N GLY A 93 7.09 6.29 -12.19
CA GLY A 93 8.10 5.72 -13.07
C GLY A 93 9.08 4.84 -12.30
N PRO A 94 10.10 4.27 -12.97
CA PRO A 94 11.04 3.36 -12.33
C PRO A 94 11.74 3.98 -11.11
N GLY A 95 11.81 3.21 -10.01
CA GLY A 95 12.55 3.59 -8.82
C GLY A 95 11.98 4.76 -8.04
N THR A 96 10.68 5.04 -8.16
CA THR A 96 10.05 6.19 -7.48
C THR A 96 9.07 5.77 -6.38
N ASN A 97 9.26 4.60 -5.78
CA ASN A 97 8.40 4.13 -4.70
C ASN A 97 8.58 4.98 -3.43
N GLY A 98 7.48 5.27 -2.79
CA GLY A 98 7.46 6.01 -1.53
C GLY A 98 6.46 5.41 -0.57
N SER A 99 5.39 6.13 -0.24
CA SER A 99 4.36 5.65 0.68
C SER A 99 3.06 5.24 -0.02
N GLN A 100 2.79 5.74 -1.22
CA GLN A 100 1.53 5.46 -1.90
C GLN A 100 1.47 4.02 -2.40
N PHE A 101 0.34 3.40 -2.20
CA PHE A 101 0.07 2.04 -2.65
C PHE A 101 -1.36 1.95 -3.16
N PHE A 102 -1.66 0.85 -3.86
CA PHE A 102 -3.02 0.57 -4.28
C PHE A 102 -3.38 -0.89 -4.02
N ILE A 103 -4.68 -1.14 -3.93
CA ILE A 103 -5.25 -2.48 -3.81
C ILE A 103 -6.15 -2.67 -5.02
N THR A 104 -5.91 -3.72 -5.80
CA THR A 104 -6.69 -3.99 -7.00
C THR A 104 -8.08 -4.52 -6.67
N THR A 105 -9.03 -4.26 -7.56
CA THR A 105 -10.36 -4.86 -7.51
C THR A 105 -10.61 -5.81 -8.68
N THR A 106 -9.62 -5.94 -9.57
CA THR A 106 -9.63 -6.82 -10.74
C THR A 106 -8.21 -7.19 -11.11
N ALA A 107 -8.03 -8.11 -12.06
CA ALA A 107 -6.71 -8.37 -12.65
C ALA A 107 -6.25 -7.15 -13.47
N THR A 108 -5.00 -6.76 -13.27
CA THR A 108 -4.40 -5.61 -13.99
C THR A 108 -3.03 -6.00 -14.54
N PRO A 109 -2.96 -6.99 -15.46
CA PRO A 109 -1.68 -7.54 -15.91
C PRO A 109 -0.78 -6.52 -16.61
N CYS A 110 -1.33 -5.43 -17.15
CA CYS A 110 -0.55 -4.36 -17.76
C CYS A 110 0.37 -3.64 -16.75
N LEU A 111 0.14 -3.82 -15.45
CA LEU A 111 0.97 -3.23 -14.39
C LEU A 111 2.14 -4.13 -13.96
N ASP A 112 2.17 -5.38 -14.42
CA ASP A 112 3.26 -6.31 -14.11
C ASP A 112 4.60 -5.74 -14.62
N ASN A 113 5.65 -5.89 -13.80
CA ASN A 113 6.99 -5.33 -14.06
C ASN A 113 7.04 -3.80 -14.16
N ARG A 114 6.01 -3.11 -13.70
CA ARG A 114 5.95 -1.64 -13.60
C ARG A 114 5.66 -1.18 -12.19
N HIS A 115 4.91 -1.99 -11.44
CA HIS A 115 4.56 -1.74 -10.05
C HIS A 115 4.94 -2.96 -9.21
N SER A 116 5.52 -2.71 -8.04
CA SER A 116 6.00 -3.76 -7.16
C SER A 116 4.85 -4.35 -6.34
N VAL A 117 4.43 -5.55 -6.68
CA VAL A 117 3.44 -6.31 -5.92
C VAL A 117 4.08 -6.76 -4.62
N PHE A 118 3.42 -6.50 -3.47
CA PHE A 118 3.99 -6.86 -2.18
C PHE A 118 3.03 -7.53 -1.21
N GLY A 119 1.77 -7.76 -1.60
CA GLY A 119 0.81 -8.41 -0.70
C GLY A 119 -0.48 -8.83 -1.40
N GLN A 120 -1.32 -9.52 -0.63
CA GLN A 120 -2.62 -10.02 -1.09
C GLN A 120 -3.63 -9.97 0.05
N VAL A 121 -4.83 -9.48 -0.25
CA VAL A 121 -5.96 -9.56 0.66
C VAL A 121 -6.33 -11.02 0.90
N THR A 122 -6.45 -11.40 2.16
CA THR A 122 -6.85 -12.74 2.58
C THR A 122 -8.29 -12.79 3.08
N ASN A 123 -8.80 -11.66 3.58
CA ASN A 123 -10.19 -11.52 4.02
C ASN A 123 -10.60 -10.06 3.89
N GLY A 124 -11.84 -9.80 3.49
CA GLY A 124 -12.35 -8.43 3.38
C GLY A 124 -12.39 -7.88 1.96
N LEU A 125 -12.41 -8.74 0.92
CA LEU A 125 -12.58 -8.27 -0.47
C LEU A 125 -13.87 -7.46 -0.63
N GLU A 126 -14.93 -7.81 0.08
CA GLU A 126 -16.19 -7.07 0.07
C GLU A 126 -16.02 -5.65 0.63
N VAL A 127 -15.09 -5.47 1.58
CA VAL A 127 -14.74 -4.14 2.10
C VAL A 127 -13.97 -3.34 1.06
N VAL A 128 -13.01 -3.96 0.39
CA VAL A 128 -12.26 -3.33 -0.70
C VAL A 128 -13.21 -2.77 -1.76
N GLU A 129 -14.24 -3.52 -2.13
CA GLU A 129 -15.25 -3.09 -3.10
C GLU A 129 -16.12 -1.92 -2.60
N LYS A 130 -16.27 -1.76 -1.29
CA LYS A 130 -17.08 -0.68 -0.69
C LYS A 130 -16.35 0.65 -0.56
N VAL A 131 -15.04 0.65 -0.57
CA VAL A 131 -14.25 1.88 -0.33
C VAL A 131 -14.60 2.93 -1.36
N THR A 132 -14.89 4.14 -0.87
CA THR A 132 -15.13 5.32 -1.69
C THR A 132 -13.96 6.27 -1.50
N GLY A 133 -13.48 6.84 -2.60
CA GLY A 133 -12.35 7.77 -2.58
C GLY A 133 -12.74 9.19 -2.21
N LYS A 134 -11.73 10.01 -1.95
CA LYS A 134 -11.92 11.40 -1.60
C LYS A 134 -12.13 12.29 -2.83
N ASN A 135 -11.30 12.14 -3.85
CA ASN A 135 -11.18 13.11 -4.93
C ASN A 135 -11.85 12.66 -6.21
N ASN A 136 -12.44 13.62 -6.91
CA ASN A 136 -12.85 13.44 -8.29
C ASN A 136 -11.61 13.66 -9.18
N THR A 137 -11.09 12.59 -9.76
CA THR A 137 -9.90 12.65 -10.61
C THR A 137 -10.25 12.92 -12.08
N GLY A 138 -11.54 12.94 -12.42
CA GLY A 138 -12.00 13.06 -13.80
C GLY A 138 -11.87 11.77 -14.62
N GLU A 139 -11.36 10.70 -14.02
CA GLU A 139 -11.20 9.42 -14.69
C GLU A 139 -12.53 8.69 -14.78
N ARG A 140 -12.69 7.87 -15.84
CA ARG A 140 -13.86 7.03 -15.99
C ARG A 140 -13.91 6.00 -14.86
N GLY A 141 -15.06 5.88 -14.21
CA GLY A 141 -15.24 4.97 -13.07
C GLY A 141 -14.77 5.53 -11.74
N CYS A 142 -14.36 6.79 -11.69
CA CYS A 142 -13.93 7.43 -10.44
C CYS A 142 -15.09 7.44 -9.44
N LYS A 143 -14.82 6.87 -8.26
CA LYS A 143 -15.78 6.73 -7.17
C LYS A 143 -15.31 7.64 -6.02
N TYR A 144 -16.04 8.70 -5.75
CA TYR A 144 -15.61 9.71 -4.77
C TYR A 144 -16.81 10.33 -4.05
N ASN A 145 -16.54 10.92 -2.87
CA ASN A 145 -17.57 11.63 -2.09
C ASN A 145 -17.05 12.91 -1.42
N GLY A 146 -15.84 13.34 -1.73
CA GLY A 146 -15.24 14.55 -1.15
C GLY A 146 -14.60 14.36 0.21
N VAL A 147 -14.84 13.25 0.88
CA VAL A 147 -14.29 12.89 2.20
C VAL A 147 -13.36 11.68 2.09
N GLY A 148 -13.84 10.63 1.45
CA GLY A 148 -13.14 9.35 1.27
C GLY A 148 -13.18 8.47 2.50
N ASP A 149 -13.11 7.16 2.27
CA ASP A 149 -12.83 6.22 3.34
C ASP A 149 -11.36 6.34 3.75
N LYS A 150 -11.09 6.12 5.04
CA LYS A 150 -9.78 6.33 5.64
C LYS A 150 -9.27 5.05 6.26
N ILE A 151 -7.95 4.92 6.28
CA ILE A 151 -7.28 3.96 7.15
C ILE A 151 -7.28 4.59 8.54
N THR A 152 -7.94 3.94 9.51
CA THR A 152 -7.95 4.44 10.89
C THR A 152 -6.72 3.99 11.65
N SER A 153 -6.29 2.74 11.43
CA SER A 153 -5.06 2.18 11.98
C SER A 153 -4.69 0.90 11.22
N ILE A 154 -3.48 0.40 11.45
CA ILE A 154 -3.01 -0.87 10.88
C ILE A 154 -2.50 -1.74 12.02
N THR A 155 -3.04 -2.95 12.15
CA THR A 155 -2.54 -3.96 13.08
C THR A 155 -1.56 -4.86 12.36
N ILE A 156 -0.36 -5.02 12.93
CA ILE A 156 0.67 -5.93 12.43
C ILE A 156 0.65 -7.15 13.36
N HIS A 157 0.36 -8.32 12.79
CA HIS A 157 0.15 -9.54 13.59
C HIS A 157 1.40 -10.35 13.86
N ASP A 158 2.47 -10.11 13.10
CA ASP A 158 3.70 -10.90 13.18
C ASP A 158 4.88 -10.04 13.60
N ASP A 159 5.92 -10.68 14.14
CA ASP A 159 7.15 -10.02 14.58
C ASP A 159 7.94 -9.52 13.36
N LEU A 160 8.39 -8.29 13.41
CA LEU A 160 9.15 -7.64 12.33
C LEU A 160 10.67 -7.70 12.51
N THR A 161 11.16 -8.30 13.59
CA THR A 161 12.58 -8.23 13.97
C THR A 161 13.51 -8.67 12.86
N LEU A 162 13.27 -9.85 12.26
CA LEU A 162 14.12 -10.39 11.20
C LEU A 162 14.08 -9.50 9.95
N LEU A 163 12.90 -9.04 9.57
CA LEU A 163 12.74 -8.18 8.41
C LEU A 163 13.47 -6.85 8.59
N MET A 164 13.26 -6.19 9.71
CA MET A 164 13.86 -4.90 9.99
C MET A 164 15.38 -5.00 10.15
N GLU A 165 15.88 -6.09 10.71
CA GLU A 165 17.33 -6.34 10.78
C GLU A 165 17.92 -6.54 9.39
N ALA A 166 17.25 -7.32 8.53
CA ALA A 166 17.70 -7.53 7.15
C ALA A 166 17.72 -6.25 6.32
N GLN A 167 16.85 -5.30 6.61
CA GLN A 167 16.73 -4.03 5.90
C GLN A 167 17.18 -2.83 6.76
N LYS A 168 18.02 -3.08 7.74
CA LYS A 168 18.43 -2.10 8.75
C LYS A 168 18.93 -0.79 8.16
N ASP A 169 19.82 -0.83 7.19
CA ASP A 169 20.42 0.38 6.61
C ASP A 169 19.36 1.23 5.92
N HIS A 170 18.46 0.62 5.19
CA HIS A 170 17.33 1.32 4.56
C HIS A 170 16.40 1.92 5.60
N VAL A 171 16.03 1.16 6.60
CA VAL A 171 15.10 1.61 7.65
C VAL A 171 15.70 2.79 8.42
N GLU A 172 16.99 2.73 8.78
CA GLU A 172 17.67 3.84 9.46
C GLU A 172 17.67 5.10 8.60
N HIS A 173 17.98 4.94 7.30
CA HIS A 173 17.97 6.05 6.36
C HIS A 173 16.57 6.69 6.25
N TRP A 174 15.54 5.87 6.06
CA TRP A 174 14.16 6.36 5.96
C TRP A 174 13.73 7.09 7.25
N ASN A 175 14.03 6.52 8.40
CA ASN A 175 13.67 7.11 9.69
C ASN A 175 14.40 8.44 9.94
N SER A 176 15.61 8.62 9.39
CA SER A 176 16.30 9.88 9.48
C SER A 176 15.60 11.00 8.70
N ILE A 177 14.91 10.65 7.63
CA ILE A 177 14.14 11.59 6.80
C ILE A 177 12.77 11.84 7.41
N LEU A 178 12.08 10.79 7.87
CA LEU A 178 10.73 10.89 8.43
C LEU A 178 10.64 11.75 9.68
N LYS A 179 11.61 11.62 10.56
CA LYS A 179 11.66 12.27 11.88
C LYS A 179 10.39 12.05 12.72
N PRO A 180 10.38 12.36 14.01
CA PRO A 180 9.17 12.27 14.81
C PRO A 180 8.15 13.34 14.46
#